data_294c5150622cd6c6e5abcfca1199fe01
#
_entry.id   294c5150622cd6c6e5abcfca1199fe01
#
_cell.length_a   1.000
_cell.length_b   1.000
_cell.length_c   1.000
_cell.angle_alpha   90.00
_cell.angle_beta   90.00
_cell.angle_gamma   90.00
#
_symmetry.space_group_name_H-M   'P 1'
#
loop_
_entity.id
_entity.type
_entity.pdbx_description
1 polymer ?
#
loop_
_entity_poly.entity_id
_entity_poly.type
_entity_poly.pdbx_seq_one_letter_code
_entity_poly.pdbx_strand_id
1 'polypeptide(L)'
;MTRRTKIVCTLGPATATGDRVRELVESGMDVARLNFSHGEHSDHEDNYRRVREASDATGRAVGILADLQGPKIRLGRFVEGKTYWETGEQVRITVEDCDGTHDRVSTTYKQLAQDAKAGDRLLVDDGKVGLVVVEVEGNDVVCRVTEGGPVSNNKGVSLPGMNVSVPAMSEKDIEDLEFALRLGVDFIALSFVRSPADVELVHAVMDRVGRRVPVIAKLEKPEAIENLEAIVLAFDAVMVARGDLGVELPLEQVPLVQKRAIQIARENAKPVIVATQMLESMIENSRPTRAEASDVANAVLDGADAVMLSGETSVGKYVMETVQTMARIVQAVETDPARVPPLTHVPRTKRGVISYGARDIGERLDAKALVAFTQSGDTVRRLARLHTPLPLLAFTPLPEVRSQLALSWGTETFLVDPVATTDQMFFQVDHALLSLGRYNKGDLVVIVAGSPPGTVGSTNLIHVHRIGEEDH
;
A
#
# COMPACT_ATOMS: atom_id res chain seq x y z
N MET A 1 -3.10 19.04 -15.89
CA MET A 1 -2.18 18.55 -14.83
C MET A 1 -2.24 17.03 -14.81
N THR A 2 -1.12 16.37 -14.70
CA THR A 2 -1.06 14.92 -14.48
C THR A 2 -1.55 14.62 -13.06
N ARG A 3 -2.31 13.54 -12.87
CA ARG A 3 -2.76 13.05 -11.57
C ARG A 3 -1.56 12.77 -10.65
N ARG A 4 -1.64 13.18 -9.39
CA ARG A 4 -0.54 13.07 -8.41
C ARG A 4 -0.70 11.91 -7.44
N THR A 5 -1.89 11.74 -6.84
CA THR A 5 -2.19 10.56 -6.02
C THR A 5 -2.18 9.32 -6.88
N LYS A 6 -1.45 8.31 -6.45
CA LYS A 6 -1.21 7.07 -7.20
C LYS A 6 -2.39 6.10 -7.06
N ILE A 7 -2.51 5.18 -8.03
CA ILE A 7 -3.53 4.14 -8.01
C ILE A 7 -2.85 2.78 -7.99
N VAL A 8 -3.18 2.00 -6.96
CA VAL A 8 -2.79 0.60 -6.83
C VAL A 8 -3.95 -0.28 -7.30
N CYS A 9 -3.71 -1.16 -8.26
CA CYS A 9 -4.71 -2.09 -8.78
C CYS A 9 -4.33 -3.53 -8.46
N THR A 10 -5.25 -4.29 -7.88
CA THR A 10 -5.08 -5.73 -7.68
C THR A 10 -5.33 -6.47 -8.97
N LEU A 11 -4.37 -7.29 -9.38
CA LEU A 11 -4.51 -8.18 -10.54
C LEU A 11 -5.22 -9.48 -10.15
N GLY A 12 -5.93 -10.05 -11.10
CA GLY A 12 -6.67 -11.28 -10.89
C GLY A 12 -7.32 -11.78 -12.17
N PRO A 13 -8.35 -12.65 -12.09
CA PRO A 13 -9.01 -13.23 -13.28
C PRO A 13 -9.52 -12.21 -14.30
N ALA A 14 -9.99 -11.05 -13.86
CA ALA A 14 -10.49 -9.99 -14.75
C ALA A 14 -9.39 -9.28 -15.56
N THR A 15 -8.11 -9.49 -15.20
CA THR A 15 -6.93 -8.84 -15.81
C THR A 15 -5.88 -9.86 -16.28
N ALA A 16 -6.29 -11.07 -16.60
CA ALA A 16 -5.41 -12.22 -16.85
C ALA A 16 -4.76 -12.25 -18.24
N THR A 17 -4.73 -11.14 -18.99
CA THR A 17 -4.06 -11.04 -20.30
C THR A 17 -3.13 -9.84 -20.37
N GLY A 18 -2.11 -9.91 -21.23
CA GLY A 18 -1.17 -8.81 -21.45
C GLY A 18 -1.87 -7.54 -21.93
N ASP A 19 -2.84 -7.66 -22.81
CA ASP A 19 -3.62 -6.51 -23.31
C ASP A 19 -4.41 -5.82 -22.20
N ARG A 20 -5.03 -6.59 -21.29
CA ARG A 20 -5.76 -6.05 -20.15
C ARG A 20 -4.84 -5.34 -19.16
N VAL A 21 -3.67 -5.90 -18.89
CA VAL A 21 -2.67 -5.26 -18.01
C VAL A 21 -2.15 -3.96 -18.64
N ARG A 22 -1.88 -3.96 -19.95
CA ARG A 22 -1.49 -2.76 -20.66
C ARG A 22 -2.57 -1.67 -20.62
N GLU A 23 -3.82 -2.05 -20.84
CA GLU A 23 -4.98 -1.15 -20.73
C GLU A 23 -5.13 -0.58 -19.32
N LEU A 24 -4.83 -1.37 -18.25
CA LEU A 24 -4.78 -0.88 -16.87
C LEU A 24 -3.73 0.22 -16.69
N VAL A 25 -2.52 0.00 -17.21
CA VAL A 25 -1.43 1.00 -17.14
C VAL A 25 -1.84 2.28 -17.87
N GLU A 26 -2.40 2.16 -19.06
CA GLU A 26 -2.88 3.29 -19.85
C GLU A 26 -4.06 4.02 -19.17
N SER A 27 -4.93 3.28 -18.47
CA SER A 27 -6.07 3.84 -17.71
C SER A 27 -5.66 4.53 -16.41
N GLY A 28 -4.46 4.27 -15.89
CA GLY A 28 -3.94 4.99 -14.72
C GLY A 28 -3.36 4.15 -13.60
N MET A 29 -3.19 2.84 -13.74
CA MET A 29 -2.49 2.03 -12.76
C MET A 29 -1.03 2.49 -12.61
N ASP A 30 -0.61 2.78 -11.38
CA ASP A 30 0.77 3.12 -11.03
C ASP A 30 1.50 1.95 -10.34
N VAL A 31 0.77 1.14 -9.58
CA VAL A 31 1.30 -0.04 -8.88
C VAL A 31 0.36 -1.22 -9.08
N ALA A 32 0.90 -2.35 -9.48
CA ALA A 32 0.18 -3.62 -9.57
C ALA A 32 0.34 -4.39 -8.27
N ARG A 33 -0.77 -4.80 -7.64
CA ARG A 33 -0.78 -5.64 -6.44
C ARG A 33 -1.02 -7.09 -6.83
N LEU A 34 -0.08 -7.95 -6.41
CA LEU A 34 -0.20 -9.41 -6.46
C LEU A 34 -0.65 -9.89 -5.08
N ASN A 35 -1.90 -10.35 -4.98
CA ASN A 35 -2.47 -10.80 -3.71
C ASN A 35 -2.19 -12.30 -3.49
N PHE A 36 -1.23 -12.62 -2.65
CA PHE A 36 -0.83 -14.00 -2.35
C PHE A 36 -1.83 -14.78 -1.47
N SER A 37 -2.95 -14.16 -1.09
CA SER A 37 -4.08 -14.89 -0.51
C SER A 37 -4.83 -15.75 -1.53
N HIS A 38 -4.62 -15.51 -2.82
CA HIS A 38 -5.30 -16.16 -3.94
C HIS A 38 -4.30 -16.45 -5.06
N GLY A 39 -4.61 -17.44 -5.90
CA GLY A 39 -3.78 -17.83 -7.04
C GLY A 39 -2.55 -18.65 -6.64
N GLU A 40 -1.91 -19.20 -7.66
CA GLU A 40 -0.68 -19.98 -7.53
C GLU A 40 0.54 -19.14 -7.90
N HIS A 41 1.74 -19.58 -7.54
CA HIS A 41 2.99 -18.88 -7.88
C HIS A 41 3.11 -18.64 -9.40
N SER A 42 2.68 -19.58 -10.24
CA SER A 42 2.66 -19.43 -11.71
C SER A 42 1.78 -18.29 -12.19
N ASP A 43 0.62 -18.06 -11.55
CA ASP A 43 -0.29 -16.96 -11.90
C ASP A 43 0.37 -15.61 -11.56
N HIS A 44 1.06 -15.53 -10.43
CA HIS A 44 1.79 -14.34 -9.99
C HIS A 44 2.99 -14.05 -10.90
N GLU A 45 3.72 -15.09 -11.33
CA GLU A 45 4.83 -14.95 -12.27
C GLU A 45 4.34 -14.43 -13.63
N ASP A 46 3.23 -14.95 -14.15
CA ASP A 46 2.62 -14.47 -15.38
C ASP A 46 2.18 -13.02 -15.28
N ASN A 47 1.54 -12.66 -14.16
CA ASN A 47 1.13 -11.27 -13.92
C ASN A 47 2.33 -10.34 -13.80
N TYR A 48 3.38 -10.75 -13.08
CA TYR A 48 4.64 -10.00 -12.99
C TYR A 48 5.21 -9.69 -14.38
N ARG A 49 5.35 -10.71 -15.24
CA ARG A 49 5.85 -10.55 -16.59
C ARG A 49 5.00 -9.57 -17.41
N ARG A 50 3.67 -9.72 -17.38
CA ARG A 50 2.74 -8.84 -18.10
C ARG A 50 2.86 -7.38 -17.66
N VAL A 51 3.05 -7.13 -16.36
CA VAL A 51 3.24 -5.77 -15.83
C VAL A 51 4.56 -5.17 -16.32
N ARG A 52 5.66 -5.93 -16.29
CA ARG A 52 6.95 -5.45 -16.80
C ARG A 52 6.88 -5.14 -18.30
N GLU A 53 6.29 -6.03 -19.09
CA GLU A 53 6.07 -5.82 -20.53
C GLU A 53 5.21 -4.57 -20.80
N ALA A 54 4.13 -4.36 -20.04
CA ALA A 54 3.27 -3.20 -20.17
C ALA A 54 3.99 -1.90 -19.75
N SER A 55 4.79 -1.93 -18.69
CA SER A 55 5.63 -0.80 -18.26
C SER A 55 6.62 -0.39 -19.35
N ASP A 56 7.31 -1.37 -19.94
CA ASP A 56 8.27 -1.12 -21.01
C ASP A 56 7.59 -0.59 -22.29
N ALA A 57 6.46 -1.19 -22.67
CA ALA A 57 5.72 -0.81 -23.87
C ALA A 57 5.11 0.60 -23.77
N THR A 58 4.72 1.04 -22.60
CA THR A 58 4.11 2.37 -22.36
C THR A 58 5.13 3.44 -21.97
N GLY A 59 6.35 3.05 -21.59
CA GLY A 59 7.37 3.94 -21.04
C GLY A 59 7.04 4.47 -19.64
N ARG A 60 5.96 3.98 -19.01
CA ARG A 60 5.53 4.39 -17.65
C ARG A 60 6.20 3.53 -16.59
N ALA A 61 6.64 4.15 -15.51
CA ALA A 61 7.06 3.42 -14.32
C ALA A 61 5.84 2.76 -13.66
N VAL A 62 5.90 1.45 -13.45
CA VAL A 62 4.88 0.68 -12.73
C VAL A 62 5.58 -0.17 -11.67
N GLY A 63 5.20 0.04 -10.40
CA GLY A 63 5.67 -0.77 -9.28
C GLY A 63 4.87 -2.08 -9.17
N ILE A 64 5.49 -3.11 -8.61
CA ILE A 64 4.84 -4.39 -8.31
C ILE A 64 4.94 -4.68 -6.83
N LEU A 65 3.77 -4.84 -6.20
CA LEU A 65 3.59 -5.11 -4.78
C LEU A 65 3.14 -6.56 -4.58
N ALA A 66 3.92 -7.35 -3.85
CA ALA A 66 3.49 -8.66 -3.36
C ALA A 66 2.88 -8.50 -1.96
N ASP A 67 1.61 -8.81 -1.83
CA ASP A 67 0.85 -8.71 -0.58
C ASP A 67 0.68 -10.11 0.02
N LEU A 68 1.42 -10.37 1.12
CA LEU A 68 1.43 -11.65 1.81
C LEU A 68 0.10 -11.86 2.54
N GLN A 69 -0.36 -13.12 2.58
CA GLN A 69 -1.64 -13.46 3.19
C GLN A 69 -1.67 -13.16 4.70
N GLY A 70 -0.56 -13.39 5.39
CA GLY A 70 -0.48 -13.36 6.83
C GLY A 70 -1.08 -14.61 7.50
N PRO A 71 -0.95 -14.74 8.81
CA PRO A 71 -1.44 -15.88 9.59
C PRO A 71 -2.97 -15.78 9.79
N LYS A 72 -3.75 -15.89 8.71
CA LYS A 72 -5.21 -15.77 8.77
C LYS A 72 -5.82 -16.96 9.51
N ILE A 73 -6.50 -16.68 10.61
CA ILE A 73 -7.27 -17.66 11.36
C ILE A 73 -8.55 -17.98 10.59
N ARG A 74 -8.91 -19.27 10.51
CA ARG A 74 -10.09 -19.75 9.77
C ARG A 74 -10.82 -20.81 10.58
N LEU A 75 -12.13 -20.93 10.33
CA LEU A 75 -12.86 -22.14 10.67
C LEU A 75 -12.43 -23.31 9.75
N GLY A 76 -12.63 -24.51 10.23
CA GLY A 76 -12.47 -25.72 9.43
C GLY A 76 -13.60 -25.92 8.43
N ARG A 77 -13.75 -27.18 7.97
CA ARG A 77 -14.78 -27.57 7.00
C ARG A 77 -16.00 -28.11 7.74
N PHE A 78 -17.18 -27.86 7.20
CA PHE A 78 -18.43 -28.47 7.64
C PHE A 78 -18.75 -29.66 6.75
N VAL A 79 -19.32 -30.75 7.33
CA VAL A 79 -19.74 -31.95 6.59
C VAL A 79 -20.67 -31.58 5.45
N GLU A 80 -21.65 -30.71 5.68
CA GLU A 80 -22.60 -30.23 4.68
C GLU A 80 -22.12 -29.00 3.90
N GLY A 81 -20.86 -28.60 4.07
CA GLY A 81 -20.27 -27.43 3.42
C GLY A 81 -20.67 -26.08 4.00
N LYS A 82 -21.82 -25.99 4.64
CA LYS A 82 -22.37 -24.79 5.28
C LYS A 82 -23.36 -25.11 6.38
N THR A 83 -23.57 -24.16 7.28
CA THR A 83 -24.63 -24.18 8.29
C THR A 83 -25.17 -22.78 8.50
N TYR A 84 -26.19 -22.60 9.32
CA TYR A 84 -26.71 -21.31 9.74
C TYR A 84 -26.79 -21.27 11.25
N TRP A 85 -26.14 -20.34 11.89
CA TRP A 85 -26.20 -20.15 13.33
C TRP A 85 -27.22 -19.08 13.69
N GLU A 86 -28.14 -19.43 14.61
CA GLU A 86 -29.15 -18.50 15.10
C GLU A 86 -28.63 -17.68 16.27
N THR A 87 -29.07 -16.44 16.41
CA THR A 87 -28.71 -15.59 17.55
C THR A 87 -29.20 -16.24 18.85
N GLY A 88 -28.33 -16.38 19.84
CA GLY A 88 -28.59 -16.99 21.13
C GLY A 88 -28.17 -18.44 21.25
N GLU A 89 -27.90 -19.14 20.16
CA GLU A 89 -27.38 -20.51 20.17
C GLU A 89 -26.02 -20.63 20.83
N GLN A 90 -25.68 -21.80 21.33
CA GLN A 90 -24.33 -22.17 21.73
C GLN A 90 -23.68 -23.04 20.66
N VAL A 91 -22.48 -22.68 20.31
CA VAL A 91 -21.64 -23.43 19.34
C VAL A 91 -20.24 -23.60 19.93
N ARG A 92 -19.50 -24.60 19.47
CA ARG A 92 -18.15 -24.93 19.92
C ARG A 92 -17.15 -24.72 18.79
N ILE A 93 -16.12 -23.96 19.08
CA ILE A 93 -14.95 -23.85 18.20
C ILE A 93 -13.84 -24.67 18.82
N THR A 94 -13.41 -25.73 18.14
CA THR A 94 -12.42 -26.66 18.67
C THR A 94 -11.05 -26.50 18.03
N VAL A 95 -10.00 -26.70 18.81
CA VAL A 95 -8.61 -26.76 18.29
C VAL A 95 -8.25 -28.15 17.74
N GLU A 96 -9.13 -29.14 17.95
CA GLU A 96 -8.98 -30.49 17.36
C GLU A 96 -9.38 -30.48 15.88
N ASP A 97 -8.71 -31.29 15.08
CA ASP A 97 -9.12 -31.50 13.70
C ASP A 97 -10.36 -32.39 13.65
N CYS A 98 -11.44 -31.87 13.11
CA CYS A 98 -12.69 -32.58 12.93
C CYS A 98 -13.46 -32.07 11.74
N ASP A 99 -14.32 -32.93 11.19
CA ASP A 99 -15.38 -32.51 10.28
C ASP A 99 -16.44 -31.78 11.07
N GLY A 100 -16.69 -30.53 10.72
CA GLY A 100 -17.61 -29.64 11.43
C GLY A 100 -19.07 -30.02 11.25
N THR A 101 -19.83 -29.92 12.34
CA THR A 101 -21.29 -30.02 12.39
C THR A 101 -21.90 -28.67 12.68
N HIS A 102 -23.24 -28.58 12.80
CA HIS A 102 -23.89 -27.36 13.21
C HIS A 102 -23.36 -26.83 14.56
N ASP A 103 -23.13 -27.73 15.53
CA ASP A 103 -22.81 -27.36 16.90
C ASP A 103 -21.31 -27.23 17.20
N ARG A 104 -20.43 -27.80 16.36
CA ARG A 104 -18.98 -27.86 16.61
C ARG A 104 -18.21 -27.82 15.31
N VAL A 105 -17.21 -26.95 15.25
CA VAL A 105 -16.31 -26.82 14.09
C VAL A 105 -14.87 -26.56 14.53
N SER A 106 -13.91 -27.09 13.78
CA SER A 106 -12.49 -26.85 14.05
C SER A 106 -12.04 -25.45 13.68
N THR A 107 -10.89 -25.04 14.20
CA THR A 107 -10.19 -23.81 13.78
C THR A 107 -8.74 -24.13 13.39
N THR A 108 -8.19 -23.33 12.50
CA THR A 108 -6.76 -23.36 12.15
C THR A 108 -5.87 -22.84 13.29
N TYR A 109 -6.43 -22.08 14.24
CA TYR A 109 -5.71 -21.53 15.37
C TYR A 109 -5.68 -22.49 16.55
N LYS A 110 -4.59 -23.27 16.66
CA LYS A 110 -4.45 -24.38 17.63
C LYS A 110 -4.26 -23.91 19.08
N GLN A 111 -3.89 -22.66 19.32
CA GLN A 111 -3.78 -22.05 20.65
C GLN A 111 -5.07 -21.38 21.13
N LEU A 112 -6.15 -21.39 20.35
CA LEU A 112 -7.39 -20.67 20.69
C LEU A 112 -7.90 -21.02 22.09
N ALA A 113 -7.91 -22.30 22.46
CA ALA A 113 -8.38 -22.73 23.78
C ALA A 113 -7.48 -22.28 24.94
N GLN A 114 -6.21 -21.93 24.67
CA GLN A 114 -5.29 -21.40 25.68
C GLN A 114 -5.40 -19.90 25.83
N ASP A 115 -5.67 -19.19 24.72
CA ASP A 115 -5.69 -17.72 24.67
C ASP A 115 -7.06 -17.14 24.98
N ALA A 116 -8.16 -17.88 24.67
CA ALA A 116 -9.53 -17.40 24.83
C ALA A 116 -9.96 -17.34 26.31
N LYS A 117 -10.71 -16.30 26.63
CA LYS A 117 -11.32 -16.07 27.96
C LYS A 117 -12.79 -15.76 27.81
N ALA A 118 -13.57 -16.07 28.84
CA ALA A 118 -14.99 -15.69 28.89
C ALA A 118 -15.15 -14.18 28.65
N GLY A 119 -16.05 -13.82 27.75
CA GLY A 119 -16.30 -12.46 27.33
C GLY A 119 -15.53 -12.02 26.06
N ASP A 120 -14.52 -12.77 25.59
CA ASP A 120 -13.83 -12.49 24.34
C ASP A 120 -14.79 -12.64 23.16
N ARG A 121 -14.57 -11.83 22.13
CA ARG A 121 -15.39 -11.84 20.91
C ARG A 121 -14.66 -12.57 19.79
N LEU A 122 -15.43 -13.35 19.03
CA LEU A 122 -15.00 -13.90 17.76
C LEU A 122 -15.94 -13.39 16.67
N LEU A 123 -15.37 -12.95 15.57
CA LEU A 123 -16.11 -12.47 14.40
C LEU A 123 -15.80 -13.38 13.20
N VAL A 124 -16.84 -13.92 12.60
CA VAL A 124 -16.73 -14.87 11.48
C VAL A 124 -17.23 -14.21 10.19
N ASP A 125 -16.58 -14.53 9.07
CA ASP A 125 -16.90 -14.00 7.72
C ASP A 125 -16.94 -12.46 7.70
N ASP A 126 -15.81 -11.85 8.07
CA ASP A 126 -15.62 -10.39 8.13
C ASP A 126 -16.67 -9.67 9.00
N GLY A 127 -17.05 -10.31 10.09
CA GLY A 127 -17.95 -9.74 11.08
C GLY A 127 -19.45 -9.97 10.81
N LYS A 128 -19.82 -10.73 9.78
CA LYS A 128 -21.23 -11.05 9.50
C LYS A 128 -21.87 -11.93 10.56
N VAL A 129 -21.07 -12.76 11.24
CA VAL A 129 -21.50 -13.59 12.36
C VAL A 129 -20.65 -13.26 13.58
N GLY A 130 -21.32 -12.91 14.69
CA GLY A 130 -20.69 -12.56 15.96
C GLY A 130 -20.86 -13.66 16.99
N LEU A 131 -19.76 -13.97 17.70
CA LEU A 131 -19.74 -14.91 18.81
C LEU A 131 -19.11 -14.25 20.04
N VAL A 132 -19.54 -14.68 21.24
CA VAL A 132 -18.88 -14.34 22.50
C VAL A 132 -18.51 -15.61 23.23
N VAL A 133 -17.28 -15.70 23.73
CA VAL A 133 -16.80 -16.83 24.51
C VAL A 133 -17.58 -16.88 25.85
N VAL A 134 -18.17 -18.01 26.13
CA VAL A 134 -18.84 -18.30 27.41
C VAL A 134 -17.86 -18.95 28.39
N GLU A 135 -17.19 -20.00 27.93
CA GLU A 135 -16.22 -20.76 28.70
C GLU A 135 -15.30 -21.57 27.78
N VAL A 136 -14.24 -22.12 28.34
CA VAL A 136 -13.33 -23.04 27.65
C VAL A 136 -13.37 -24.39 28.31
N GLU A 137 -13.76 -25.43 27.56
CA GLU A 137 -13.83 -26.83 28.01
C GLU A 137 -12.80 -27.68 27.29
N GLY A 138 -11.62 -27.85 27.87
CA GLY A 138 -10.53 -28.61 27.28
C GLY A 138 -10.05 -27.99 25.96
N ASN A 139 -10.32 -28.66 24.86
CA ASN A 139 -9.95 -28.22 23.51
C ASN A 139 -11.06 -27.41 22.79
N ASP A 140 -12.21 -27.27 23.45
CA ASP A 140 -13.38 -26.59 22.89
C ASP A 140 -13.59 -25.22 23.55
N VAL A 141 -13.73 -24.19 22.73
CA VAL A 141 -14.16 -22.86 23.13
C VAL A 141 -15.67 -22.79 22.94
N VAL A 142 -16.42 -22.75 24.00
CA VAL A 142 -17.88 -22.64 23.99
C VAL A 142 -18.26 -21.20 23.78
N CYS A 143 -18.97 -20.92 22.70
CA CYS A 143 -19.38 -19.58 22.31
C CYS A 143 -20.91 -19.49 22.25
N ARG A 144 -21.43 -18.30 22.59
CA ARG A 144 -22.80 -17.92 22.31
C ARG A 144 -22.85 -17.02 21.08
N VAL A 145 -23.75 -17.32 20.17
CA VAL A 145 -23.98 -16.51 18.97
C VAL A 145 -24.64 -15.18 19.36
N THR A 146 -23.98 -14.06 19.11
CA THR A 146 -24.51 -12.71 19.36
C THR A 146 -25.19 -12.13 18.10
N GLU A 147 -24.65 -12.44 16.94
CA GLU A 147 -25.21 -12.08 15.64
C GLU A 147 -25.21 -13.33 14.77
N GLY A 148 -26.41 -13.84 14.45
CA GLY A 148 -26.59 -15.05 13.66
C GLY A 148 -26.42 -14.81 12.18
N GLY A 149 -26.13 -15.89 11.44
CA GLY A 149 -25.97 -15.83 9.98
C GLY A 149 -25.44 -17.13 9.38
N PRO A 150 -25.29 -17.15 8.04
CA PRO A 150 -24.74 -18.31 7.33
C PRO A 150 -23.24 -18.43 7.57
N VAL A 151 -22.80 -19.65 7.86
CA VAL A 151 -21.38 -20.01 8.04
C VAL A 151 -21.03 -21.14 7.07
N SER A 152 -19.86 -21.10 6.47
CA SER A 152 -19.41 -22.11 5.52
C SER A 152 -17.93 -22.45 5.69
N ASN A 153 -17.45 -23.40 4.88
CA ASN A 153 -16.08 -23.90 4.94
C ASN A 153 -15.03 -22.77 4.89
N ASN A 154 -14.01 -22.91 5.72
CA ASN A 154 -12.80 -22.10 5.71
C ASN A 154 -13.04 -20.57 5.88
N LYS A 155 -14.14 -20.17 6.50
CA LYS A 155 -14.43 -18.75 6.77
C LYS A 155 -13.39 -18.14 7.72
N GLY A 156 -12.99 -16.92 7.44
CA GLY A 156 -12.08 -16.15 8.28
C GLY A 156 -12.68 -15.92 9.68
N VAL A 157 -11.81 -15.95 10.69
CA VAL A 157 -12.15 -15.63 12.07
C VAL A 157 -11.26 -14.51 12.54
N SER A 158 -11.86 -13.44 13.02
CA SER A 158 -11.16 -12.35 13.71
C SER A 158 -11.40 -12.44 15.21
N LEU A 159 -10.38 -12.10 15.99
CA LEU A 159 -10.35 -12.17 17.44
C LEU A 159 -10.08 -10.80 18.04
N PRO A 160 -11.06 -9.86 17.99
CA PRO A 160 -10.85 -8.48 18.41
C PRO A 160 -10.45 -8.37 19.88
N GLY A 161 -9.33 -7.69 20.15
CA GLY A 161 -8.85 -7.48 21.52
C GLY A 161 -8.24 -8.69 22.20
N MET A 162 -8.19 -9.86 21.55
CA MET A 162 -7.55 -11.05 22.08
C MET A 162 -6.05 -11.01 21.78
N ASN A 163 -5.24 -11.26 22.82
CA ASN A 163 -3.80 -11.41 22.64
C ASN A 163 -3.47 -12.78 22.05
N VAL A 164 -3.36 -12.84 20.74
CA VAL A 164 -3.12 -14.09 19.99
C VAL A 164 -1.65 -14.41 19.88
N SER A 165 -1.28 -15.66 20.18
CA SER A 165 0.09 -16.20 20.11
C SER A 165 0.46 -16.67 18.70
N VAL A 166 0.01 -15.95 17.65
CA VAL A 166 0.31 -16.29 16.25
C VAL A 166 1.58 -15.57 15.81
N PRO A 167 2.56 -16.23 15.16
CA PRO A 167 3.71 -15.55 14.58
C PRO A 167 3.26 -14.58 13.48
N ALA A 168 4.03 -13.50 13.26
CA ALA A 168 3.68 -12.47 12.25
C ALA A 168 3.72 -13.00 10.81
N MET A 169 4.43 -14.10 10.54
CA MET A 169 4.43 -14.80 9.26
C MET A 169 4.19 -16.30 9.45
N SER A 170 3.35 -16.87 8.60
CA SER A 170 3.18 -18.31 8.46
C SER A 170 4.31 -18.92 7.62
N GLU A 171 4.42 -20.26 7.59
CA GLU A 171 5.35 -20.96 6.69
C GLU A 171 5.05 -20.62 5.22
N LYS A 172 3.76 -20.57 4.86
CA LYS A 172 3.32 -20.13 3.53
C LYS A 172 3.81 -18.72 3.21
N ASP A 173 3.70 -17.78 4.15
CA ASP A 173 4.18 -16.41 3.93
C ASP A 173 5.68 -16.37 3.67
N ILE A 174 6.46 -17.23 4.33
CA ILE A 174 7.91 -17.33 4.11
C ILE A 174 8.20 -17.85 2.69
N GLU A 175 7.51 -18.90 2.25
CA GLU A 175 7.63 -19.43 0.89
C GLU A 175 7.22 -18.41 -0.17
N ASP A 176 6.10 -17.75 0.03
CA ASP A 176 5.59 -16.70 -0.86
C ASP A 176 6.55 -15.49 -0.92
N LEU A 177 7.11 -15.10 0.21
CA LEU A 177 8.08 -14.00 0.30
C LEU A 177 9.37 -14.37 -0.46
N GLU A 178 9.91 -15.57 -0.27
CA GLU A 178 11.09 -16.03 -1.01
C GLU A 178 10.82 -16.05 -2.52
N PHE A 179 9.66 -16.55 -2.92
CA PHE A 179 9.25 -16.55 -4.33
C PHE A 179 9.15 -15.14 -4.89
N ALA A 180 8.45 -14.25 -4.22
CA ALA A 180 8.26 -12.86 -4.66
C ALA A 180 9.60 -12.10 -4.78
N LEU A 181 10.52 -12.31 -3.83
CA LEU A 181 11.86 -11.71 -3.88
C LEU A 181 12.68 -12.22 -5.08
N ARG A 182 12.65 -13.54 -5.34
CA ARG A 182 13.33 -14.12 -6.50
C ARG A 182 12.71 -13.69 -7.82
N LEU A 183 11.39 -13.51 -7.85
CA LEU A 183 10.66 -13.01 -9.01
C LEU A 183 11.08 -11.59 -9.38
N GLY A 184 11.37 -10.74 -8.40
CA GLY A 184 11.85 -9.38 -8.62
C GLY A 184 10.81 -8.30 -8.34
N VAL A 185 9.86 -8.52 -7.43
CA VAL A 185 8.87 -7.51 -7.03
C VAL A 185 9.54 -6.29 -6.39
N ASP A 186 8.85 -5.16 -6.40
CA ASP A 186 9.39 -3.88 -5.91
C ASP A 186 9.06 -3.61 -4.44
N PHE A 187 7.97 -4.22 -3.93
CA PHE A 187 7.49 -4.06 -2.56
C PHE A 187 6.96 -5.38 -2.00
N ILE A 188 7.08 -5.52 -0.69
CA ILE A 188 6.40 -6.55 0.10
C ILE A 188 5.44 -5.87 1.07
N ALA A 189 4.17 -6.27 1.11
CA ALA A 189 3.25 -5.89 2.16
C ALA A 189 3.10 -7.04 3.17
N LEU A 190 3.30 -6.73 4.44
CA LEU A 190 3.16 -7.66 5.56
C LEU A 190 1.79 -7.47 6.20
N SER A 191 0.97 -8.52 6.20
CA SER A 191 -0.36 -8.52 6.81
C SER A 191 -0.29 -8.66 8.34
N PHE A 192 -1.29 -8.12 9.01
CA PHE A 192 -1.50 -8.23 10.46
C PHE A 192 -0.31 -7.79 11.32
N VAL A 193 0.36 -6.72 10.92
CA VAL A 193 1.44 -6.10 11.70
C VAL A 193 0.92 -5.63 13.05
N ARG A 194 1.64 -5.95 14.13
CA ARG A 194 1.30 -5.59 15.51
C ARG A 194 2.38 -4.74 16.17
N SER A 195 3.62 -4.92 15.77
CA SER A 195 4.76 -4.24 16.38
C SER A 195 5.84 -3.85 15.36
N PRO A 196 6.72 -2.90 15.71
CA PRO A 196 7.86 -2.57 14.85
C PRO A 196 8.83 -3.75 14.63
N ALA A 197 8.89 -4.70 15.57
CA ALA A 197 9.77 -5.87 15.47
C ALA A 197 9.32 -6.87 14.38
N ASP A 198 8.08 -6.81 13.93
CA ASP A 198 7.57 -7.73 12.90
C ASP A 198 8.34 -7.58 11.57
N VAL A 199 8.90 -6.41 11.28
CA VAL A 199 9.71 -6.20 10.06
C VAL A 199 10.99 -7.04 10.06
N GLU A 200 11.55 -7.37 11.22
CA GLU A 200 12.79 -8.14 11.34
C GLU A 200 12.64 -9.56 10.78
N LEU A 201 11.45 -10.14 10.89
CA LEU A 201 11.17 -11.46 10.31
C LEU A 201 11.24 -11.41 8.77
N VAL A 202 10.72 -10.35 8.17
CA VAL A 202 10.80 -10.13 6.72
C VAL A 202 12.24 -9.87 6.31
N HIS A 203 12.96 -9.03 7.04
CA HIS A 203 14.36 -8.73 6.77
C HIS A 203 15.26 -9.96 6.87
N ALA A 204 15.00 -10.87 7.82
CA ALA A 204 15.77 -12.13 7.94
C ALA A 204 15.62 -13.01 6.68
N VAL A 205 14.42 -13.10 6.11
CA VAL A 205 14.19 -13.82 4.85
C VAL A 205 14.87 -13.09 3.68
N MET A 206 14.77 -11.78 3.61
CA MET A 206 15.42 -10.96 2.58
C MET A 206 16.94 -11.13 2.59
N ASP A 207 17.56 -11.16 3.76
CA ASP A 207 19.00 -11.37 3.92
C ASP A 207 19.43 -12.78 3.46
N ARG A 208 18.60 -13.79 3.76
CA ARG A 208 18.84 -15.18 3.29
C ARG A 208 18.74 -15.29 1.77
N VAL A 209 17.80 -14.58 1.14
CA VAL A 209 17.64 -14.55 -0.32
C VAL A 209 18.70 -13.65 -0.98
N GLY A 210 19.26 -12.69 -0.23
CA GLY A 210 20.23 -11.72 -0.73
C GLY A 210 19.60 -10.52 -1.48
N ARG A 211 18.32 -10.24 -1.22
CA ARG A 211 17.62 -9.11 -1.85
C ARG A 211 16.71 -8.40 -0.86
N ARG A 212 16.96 -7.12 -0.63
CA ARG A 212 16.10 -6.25 0.17
C ARG A 212 15.26 -5.33 -0.72
N VAL A 213 13.97 -5.24 -0.40
CA VAL A 213 13.02 -4.31 -1.00
C VAL A 213 12.22 -3.62 0.10
N PRO A 214 11.59 -2.46 -0.17
CA PRO A 214 10.73 -1.79 0.80
C PRO A 214 9.62 -2.69 1.33
N VAL A 215 9.38 -2.64 2.64
CA VAL A 215 8.34 -3.38 3.34
C VAL A 215 7.23 -2.43 3.77
N ILE A 216 6.00 -2.76 3.39
CA ILE A 216 4.79 -2.02 3.71
C ILE A 216 4.09 -2.69 4.89
N ALA A 217 3.89 -1.97 5.99
CA ALA A 217 3.10 -2.47 7.11
C ALA A 217 1.61 -2.30 6.83
N LYS A 218 0.85 -3.39 6.90
CA LYS A 218 -0.61 -3.32 6.82
C LYS A 218 -1.18 -3.08 8.21
N LEU A 219 -1.88 -1.96 8.37
CA LEU A 219 -2.51 -1.54 9.62
C LEU A 219 -3.92 -2.14 9.65
N GLU A 220 -4.05 -3.27 10.32
CA GLU A 220 -5.25 -4.11 10.35
C GLU A 220 -5.66 -4.48 11.79
N LYS A 221 -4.79 -4.25 12.77
CA LYS A 221 -4.96 -4.68 14.15
C LYS A 221 -4.94 -3.48 15.12
N PRO A 222 -5.69 -3.55 16.23
CA PRO A 222 -5.64 -2.52 17.29
C PRO A 222 -4.23 -2.25 17.80
N GLU A 223 -3.41 -3.29 17.98
CA GLU A 223 -2.03 -3.19 18.44
C GLU A 223 -1.15 -2.39 17.48
N ALA A 224 -1.43 -2.46 16.17
CA ALA A 224 -0.74 -1.63 15.19
C ALA A 224 -1.05 -0.14 15.38
N ILE A 225 -2.25 0.18 15.85
CA ILE A 225 -2.67 1.56 16.09
C ILE A 225 -2.06 2.10 17.39
N GLU A 226 -1.93 1.25 18.42
CA GLU A 226 -1.22 1.58 19.65
C GLU A 226 0.26 1.84 19.41
N ASN A 227 0.89 1.05 18.52
CA ASN A 227 2.30 1.14 18.15
C ASN A 227 2.56 1.94 16.85
N LEU A 228 1.62 2.74 16.40
CA LEU A 228 1.59 3.32 15.05
C LEU A 228 2.87 4.09 14.68
N GLU A 229 3.34 4.97 15.56
CA GLU A 229 4.54 5.76 15.29
C GLU A 229 5.80 4.88 15.18
N ALA A 230 5.96 3.92 16.08
CA ALA A 230 7.07 2.99 16.05
C ALA A 230 7.06 2.10 14.79
N ILE A 231 5.88 1.67 14.35
CA ILE A 231 5.70 0.90 13.11
C ILE A 231 6.06 1.74 11.88
N VAL A 232 5.58 2.98 11.81
CA VAL A 232 5.91 3.90 10.70
C VAL A 232 7.42 4.12 10.60
N LEU A 233 8.11 4.25 11.75
CA LEU A 233 9.57 4.42 11.77
C LEU A 233 10.33 3.16 11.32
N ALA A 234 9.85 1.98 11.70
CA ALA A 234 10.51 0.70 11.40
C ALA A 234 10.28 0.21 9.95
N PHE A 235 9.10 0.45 9.41
CA PHE A 235 8.73 0.05 8.04
C PHE A 235 9.04 1.13 7.01
N ASP A 236 9.02 0.77 5.73
CA ASP A 236 9.32 1.71 4.63
C ASP A 236 8.08 2.45 4.13
N ALA A 237 6.90 1.88 4.31
CA ALA A 237 5.61 2.45 3.98
C ALA A 237 4.50 1.82 4.84
N VAL A 238 3.30 2.38 4.80
CA VAL A 238 2.14 1.81 5.49
C VAL A 238 0.93 1.71 4.55
N MET A 239 0.06 0.74 4.84
CA MET A 239 -1.23 0.58 4.18
C MET A 239 -2.33 0.56 5.24
N VAL A 240 -3.27 1.49 5.15
CA VAL A 240 -4.48 1.50 5.99
C VAL A 240 -5.47 0.55 5.33
N ALA A 241 -5.51 -0.69 5.82
CA ALA A 241 -6.38 -1.76 5.31
C ALA A 241 -7.73 -1.74 6.06
N ARG A 242 -8.62 -0.88 5.61
CA ARG A 242 -9.84 -0.48 6.33
C ARG A 242 -10.84 -1.62 6.50
N GLY A 243 -10.86 -2.59 5.59
CA GLY A 243 -11.72 -3.77 5.68
C GLY A 243 -11.46 -4.56 6.96
N ASP A 244 -10.23 -5.06 7.13
CA ASP A 244 -9.86 -5.83 8.32
C ASP A 244 -9.83 -4.94 9.58
N LEU A 245 -9.36 -3.70 9.46
CA LEU A 245 -9.33 -2.75 10.57
C LEU A 245 -10.74 -2.43 11.10
N GLY A 246 -11.75 -2.33 10.21
CA GLY A 246 -13.15 -2.08 10.58
C GLY A 246 -13.86 -3.30 11.19
N VAL A 247 -13.28 -4.49 11.05
CA VAL A 247 -13.72 -5.69 11.78
C VAL A 247 -13.16 -5.70 13.20
N GLU A 248 -11.93 -5.22 13.37
CA GLU A 248 -11.20 -5.23 14.66
C GLU A 248 -11.50 -4.02 15.54
N LEU A 249 -11.82 -2.87 14.95
CA LEU A 249 -12.14 -1.62 15.66
C LEU A 249 -13.59 -1.20 15.40
N PRO A 250 -14.18 -0.37 16.29
CA PRO A 250 -15.44 0.32 16.00
C PRO A 250 -15.32 1.12 14.68
N LEU A 251 -16.31 0.99 13.81
CA LEU A 251 -16.27 1.59 12.45
C LEU A 251 -16.04 3.11 12.48
N GLU A 252 -16.60 3.79 13.47
CA GLU A 252 -16.45 5.24 13.66
C GLU A 252 -15.02 5.67 13.98
N GLN A 253 -14.16 4.77 14.40
CA GLN A 253 -12.73 5.06 14.65
C GLN A 253 -11.87 4.94 13.41
N VAL A 254 -12.29 4.17 12.43
CA VAL A 254 -11.48 3.89 11.21
C VAL A 254 -11.09 5.17 10.46
N PRO A 255 -11.98 6.14 10.20
CA PRO A 255 -11.59 7.39 9.54
C PRO A 255 -10.57 8.22 10.33
N LEU A 256 -10.64 8.20 11.66
CA LEU A 256 -9.69 8.92 12.53
C LEU A 256 -8.31 8.26 12.50
N VAL A 257 -8.27 6.94 12.53
CA VAL A 257 -7.03 6.16 12.37
C VAL A 257 -6.40 6.44 11.01
N GLN A 258 -7.18 6.45 9.94
CA GLN A 258 -6.69 6.80 8.60
C GLN A 258 -5.99 8.16 8.58
N LYS A 259 -6.64 9.19 9.10
CA LYS A 259 -6.07 10.56 9.15
C LYS A 259 -4.77 10.59 9.96
N ARG A 260 -4.76 9.95 11.12
CA ARG A 260 -3.57 9.90 11.98
C ARG A 260 -2.42 9.14 11.32
N ALA A 261 -2.69 7.99 10.70
CA ALA A 261 -1.68 7.20 10.01
C ALA A 261 -1.06 7.97 8.85
N ILE A 262 -1.88 8.64 8.03
CA ILE A 262 -1.40 9.48 6.92
C ILE A 262 -0.52 10.62 7.44
N GLN A 263 -0.94 11.32 8.49
CA GLN A 263 -0.16 12.42 9.06
C GLN A 263 1.21 11.94 9.54
N ILE A 264 1.26 10.88 10.35
CA ILE A 264 2.53 10.35 10.90
C ILE A 264 3.43 9.84 9.76
N ALA A 265 2.86 9.15 8.77
CA ALA A 265 3.62 8.68 7.61
C ALA A 265 4.24 9.86 6.83
N ARG A 266 3.48 10.91 6.55
CA ARG A 266 3.97 12.12 5.90
C ARG A 266 5.07 12.82 6.70
N GLU A 267 4.92 12.95 8.02
CA GLU A 267 5.94 13.53 8.90
C GLU A 267 7.27 12.78 8.83
N ASN A 268 7.23 11.48 8.54
CA ASN A 268 8.39 10.60 8.44
C ASN A 268 8.81 10.29 7.00
N ALA A 269 8.25 10.96 6.00
CA ALA A 269 8.51 10.73 4.58
C ALA A 269 8.32 9.26 4.15
N LYS A 270 7.29 8.61 4.71
CA LYS A 270 6.89 7.24 4.38
C LYS A 270 5.63 7.29 3.50
N PRO A 271 5.60 6.60 2.36
CA PRO A 271 4.39 6.48 1.56
C PRO A 271 3.25 5.82 2.33
N VAL A 272 2.01 6.25 2.06
CA VAL A 272 0.82 5.66 2.64
C VAL A 272 -0.22 5.32 1.59
N ILE A 273 -0.71 4.08 1.64
CA ILE A 273 -1.78 3.56 0.79
C ILE A 273 -3.07 3.51 1.61
N VAL A 274 -4.16 4.06 1.08
CA VAL A 274 -5.50 3.84 1.63
C VAL A 274 -6.17 2.74 0.83
N ALA A 275 -6.61 1.69 1.51
CA ALA A 275 -7.04 0.45 0.88
C ALA A 275 -8.42 -0.01 1.34
N THR A 276 -9.02 -0.86 0.51
CA THR A 276 -10.27 -1.61 0.67
C THR A 276 -11.54 -0.77 0.62
N GLN A 277 -12.54 -1.30 -0.08
CA GLN A 277 -13.89 -0.72 -0.22
C GLN A 277 -13.90 0.72 -0.74
N MET A 278 -12.98 1.05 -1.64
CA MET A 278 -12.89 2.41 -2.20
C MET A 278 -14.01 2.68 -3.21
N LEU A 279 -14.16 1.79 -4.20
CA LEU A 279 -15.22 1.83 -5.23
C LEU A 279 -15.88 0.45 -5.37
N GLU A 280 -16.11 -0.24 -4.27
CA GLU A 280 -16.53 -1.64 -4.22
C GLU A 280 -17.80 -1.93 -5.01
N SER A 281 -18.76 -1.01 -5.02
CA SER A 281 -19.99 -1.18 -5.81
C SER A 281 -19.71 -1.30 -7.32
N MET A 282 -18.55 -0.81 -7.79
CA MET A 282 -18.15 -0.93 -9.20
C MET A 282 -17.63 -2.32 -9.58
N ILE A 283 -17.54 -3.27 -8.66
CA ILE A 283 -17.38 -4.69 -9.00
C ILE A 283 -18.55 -5.11 -9.92
N GLU A 284 -19.78 -4.69 -9.61
CA GLU A 284 -21.01 -5.06 -10.30
C GLU A 284 -21.68 -3.91 -11.07
N ASN A 285 -21.32 -2.66 -10.77
CA ASN A 285 -21.99 -1.49 -11.36
C ASN A 285 -20.99 -0.60 -12.11
N SER A 286 -21.44 0.02 -13.19
CA SER A 286 -20.62 0.93 -14.02
C SER A 286 -20.35 2.28 -13.38
N ARG A 287 -20.99 2.59 -12.26
CA ARG A 287 -20.85 3.85 -11.51
C ARG A 287 -20.74 3.58 -10.01
N PRO A 288 -19.93 4.36 -9.30
CA PRO A 288 -19.85 4.26 -7.84
C PRO A 288 -21.04 4.95 -7.18
N THR A 289 -21.20 4.72 -5.88
CA THR A 289 -22.09 5.52 -5.05
C THR A 289 -21.46 6.89 -4.75
N ARG A 290 -22.29 7.84 -4.32
CA ARG A 290 -21.80 9.16 -3.86
C ARG A 290 -20.92 9.03 -2.61
N ALA A 291 -21.22 8.07 -1.72
CA ALA A 291 -20.42 7.80 -0.54
C ALA A 291 -19.00 7.32 -0.91
N GLU A 292 -18.90 6.41 -1.88
CA GLU A 292 -17.59 5.93 -2.38
C GLU A 292 -16.79 7.04 -3.06
N ALA A 293 -17.41 7.88 -3.88
CA ALA A 293 -16.75 9.03 -4.48
C ALA A 293 -16.23 10.01 -3.42
N SER A 294 -17.03 10.26 -2.37
CA SER A 294 -16.63 11.07 -1.21
C SER A 294 -15.49 10.44 -0.43
N ASP A 295 -15.48 9.12 -0.27
CA ASP A 295 -14.44 8.39 0.43
C ASP A 295 -13.07 8.47 -0.28
N VAL A 296 -13.06 8.26 -1.60
CA VAL A 296 -11.85 8.47 -2.41
C VAL A 296 -11.35 9.91 -2.29
N ALA A 297 -12.25 10.88 -2.44
CA ALA A 297 -11.90 12.30 -2.30
C ALA A 297 -11.30 12.61 -0.92
N ASN A 298 -11.87 12.07 0.15
CA ASN A 298 -11.35 12.21 1.51
C ASN A 298 -9.94 11.63 1.68
N ALA A 299 -9.67 10.45 1.15
CA ALA A 299 -8.34 9.85 1.21
C ALA A 299 -7.29 10.74 0.54
N VAL A 300 -7.63 11.35 -0.60
CA VAL A 300 -6.77 12.31 -1.31
C VAL A 300 -6.56 13.58 -0.47
N LEU A 301 -7.62 14.16 0.09
CA LEU A 301 -7.55 15.35 0.94
C LEU A 301 -6.81 15.11 2.26
N ASP A 302 -6.85 13.89 2.78
CA ASP A 302 -6.06 13.50 3.95
C ASP A 302 -4.56 13.47 3.66
N GLY A 303 -4.17 13.39 2.39
CA GLY A 303 -2.77 13.40 1.93
C GLY A 303 -2.18 12.03 1.66
N ALA A 304 -2.99 11.02 1.34
CA ALA A 304 -2.50 9.70 0.94
C ALA A 304 -1.60 9.79 -0.31
N ASP A 305 -0.55 8.98 -0.36
CA ASP A 305 0.26 8.81 -1.57
C ASP A 305 -0.49 8.02 -2.64
N ALA A 306 -1.23 7.01 -2.22
CA ALA A 306 -1.97 6.14 -3.12
C ALA A 306 -3.31 5.70 -2.55
N VAL A 307 -4.23 5.37 -3.47
CA VAL A 307 -5.51 4.70 -3.21
C VAL A 307 -5.54 3.38 -3.94
N MET A 308 -6.13 2.34 -3.33
CA MET A 308 -6.05 0.97 -3.84
C MET A 308 -7.44 0.44 -4.23
N LEU A 309 -7.47 -0.24 -5.37
CA LEU A 309 -8.58 -1.06 -5.85
C LEU A 309 -8.26 -2.54 -5.62
N SER A 310 -9.18 -3.28 -5.05
CA SER A 310 -9.06 -4.71 -4.69
C SER A 310 -9.90 -5.59 -5.63
N GLY A 311 -11.06 -6.03 -5.19
CA GLY A 311 -12.02 -6.80 -5.99
C GLY A 311 -12.46 -6.09 -7.26
N GLU A 312 -12.51 -4.75 -7.21
CA GLU A 312 -12.92 -3.88 -8.31
C GLU A 312 -12.09 -4.12 -9.59
N THR A 313 -10.81 -4.43 -9.45
CA THR A 313 -9.92 -4.71 -10.59
C THR A 313 -9.55 -6.17 -10.74
N SER A 314 -9.60 -6.99 -9.68
CA SER A 314 -9.20 -8.41 -9.74
C SER A 314 -10.30 -9.31 -10.31
N VAL A 315 -11.57 -9.04 -9.99
CA VAL A 315 -12.74 -9.85 -10.38
C VAL A 315 -13.90 -9.02 -10.90
N GLY A 316 -13.81 -7.70 -10.88
CA GLY A 316 -14.90 -6.79 -11.25
C GLY A 316 -15.27 -6.87 -12.73
N LYS A 317 -16.52 -6.52 -13.03
CA LYS A 317 -17.06 -6.43 -14.41
C LYS A 317 -16.61 -5.16 -15.13
N TYR A 318 -16.31 -4.09 -14.37
CA TYR A 318 -16.05 -2.74 -14.89
C TYR A 318 -14.64 -2.25 -14.52
N VAL A 319 -13.64 -3.07 -14.83
CA VAL A 319 -12.24 -2.86 -14.39
C VAL A 319 -11.69 -1.51 -14.84
N MET A 320 -11.74 -1.23 -16.15
CA MET A 320 -11.15 0.00 -16.71
C MET A 320 -11.93 1.23 -16.33
N GLU A 321 -13.25 1.15 -16.34
CA GLU A 321 -14.16 2.21 -15.90
C GLU A 321 -13.92 2.56 -14.44
N THR A 322 -13.59 1.58 -13.60
CA THR A 322 -13.29 1.80 -12.18
C THR A 322 -11.98 2.57 -12.01
N VAL A 323 -10.91 2.16 -12.69
CA VAL A 323 -9.62 2.87 -12.65
C VAL A 323 -9.77 4.30 -13.18
N GLN A 324 -10.46 4.48 -14.30
CA GLN A 324 -10.71 5.79 -14.89
C GLN A 324 -11.59 6.67 -13.98
N THR A 325 -12.59 6.09 -13.33
CA THR A 325 -13.43 6.81 -12.36
C THR A 325 -12.62 7.27 -11.15
N MET A 326 -11.80 6.40 -10.59
CA MET A 326 -10.89 6.76 -9.51
C MET A 326 -9.93 7.89 -9.93
N ALA A 327 -9.35 7.80 -11.13
CA ALA A 327 -8.47 8.82 -11.66
C ALA A 327 -9.18 10.18 -11.81
N ARG A 328 -10.44 10.19 -12.29
CA ARG A 328 -11.25 11.42 -12.41
C ARG A 328 -11.57 12.03 -11.05
N ILE A 329 -11.92 11.23 -10.03
CA ILE A 329 -12.20 11.72 -8.68
C ILE A 329 -10.92 12.36 -8.10
N VAL A 330 -9.80 11.67 -8.20
CA VAL A 330 -8.50 12.19 -7.75
C VAL A 330 -8.15 13.50 -8.43
N GLN A 331 -8.25 13.58 -9.76
CA GLN A 331 -7.97 14.81 -10.51
C GLN A 331 -8.88 15.95 -10.13
N ALA A 332 -10.18 15.69 -9.92
CA ALA A 332 -11.13 16.71 -9.51
C ALA A 332 -10.74 17.32 -8.15
N VAL A 333 -10.33 16.47 -7.19
CA VAL A 333 -9.87 16.95 -5.88
C VAL A 333 -8.56 17.75 -6.00
N GLU A 334 -7.60 17.26 -6.80
CA GLU A 334 -6.29 17.91 -6.94
C GLU A 334 -6.32 19.25 -7.71
N THR A 335 -7.36 19.49 -8.47
CA THR A 335 -7.58 20.76 -9.19
C THR A 335 -8.41 21.78 -8.38
N ASP A 336 -9.08 21.34 -7.31
CA ASP A 336 -9.83 22.21 -6.42
C ASP A 336 -8.88 23.07 -5.55
N PRO A 337 -9.29 24.31 -5.19
CA PRO A 337 -8.55 25.14 -4.23
C PRO A 337 -8.40 24.50 -2.83
N ALA A 338 -9.29 23.58 -2.47
CA ALA A 338 -9.13 22.79 -1.25
C ALA A 338 -7.82 21.97 -1.31
N ARG A 339 -6.96 22.19 -0.35
CA ARG A 339 -5.61 21.59 -0.35
C ARG A 339 -5.47 20.59 0.77
N VAL A 340 -4.64 19.60 0.53
CA VAL A 340 -4.11 18.74 1.59
C VAL A 340 -3.49 19.63 2.67
N PRO A 341 -3.80 19.40 3.97
CA PRO A 341 -3.24 20.22 5.04
C PRO A 341 -1.71 20.25 4.97
N PRO A 342 -1.08 21.43 5.13
CA PRO A 342 0.36 21.53 5.15
C PRO A 342 0.91 20.74 6.35
N LEU A 343 2.12 20.17 6.17
CA LEU A 343 2.82 19.58 7.30
C LEU A 343 3.25 20.69 8.27
N THR A 344 2.82 20.57 9.51
CA THR A 344 3.26 21.44 10.61
C THR A 344 4.62 21.00 11.18
N HIS A 345 5.03 19.77 10.87
CA HIS A 345 6.32 19.22 11.29
C HIS A 345 7.47 19.94 10.60
N VAL A 346 8.36 20.52 11.40
CA VAL A 346 9.59 21.15 10.92
C VAL A 346 10.68 20.08 10.78
N PRO A 347 11.20 19.83 9.58
CA PRO A 347 12.26 18.83 9.41
C PRO A 347 13.54 19.25 10.13
N ARG A 348 14.15 18.29 10.85
CA ARG A 348 15.39 18.51 11.61
C ARG A 348 16.59 17.76 11.04
N THR A 349 16.36 16.84 10.10
CA THR A 349 17.45 16.13 9.42
C THR A 349 17.99 16.97 8.26
N LYS A 350 19.29 16.89 7.97
CA LYS A 350 19.94 17.59 6.84
C LYS A 350 19.13 17.42 5.55
N ARG A 351 18.81 16.18 5.16
CA ARG A 351 18.07 15.87 3.94
C ARG A 351 16.64 16.43 3.96
N GLY A 352 15.98 16.39 5.11
CA GLY A 352 14.64 16.97 5.27
C GLY A 352 14.64 18.49 5.12
N VAL A 353 15.61 19.17 5.72
CA VAL A 353 15.76 20.63 5.62
C VAL A 353 16.08 21.06 4.20
N ILE A 354 16.99 20.36 3.52
CA ILE A 354 17.34 20.63 2.12
C ILE A 354 16.10 20.46 1.21
N SER A 355 15.36 19.37 1.36
CA SER A 355 14.14 19.14 0.55
C SER A 355 13.07 20.20 0.81
N TYR A 356 12.88 20.60 2.07
CA TYR A 356 11.94 21.65 2.43
C TYR A 356 12.35 23.00 1.83
N GLY A 357 13.64 23.36 1.93
CA GLY A 357 14.18 24.58 1.33
C GLY A 357 14.06 24.61 -0.19
N ALA A 358 14.31 23.50 -0.85
CA ALA A 358 14.15 23.39 -2.30
C ALA A 358 12.72 23.62 -2.75
N ARG A 359 11.71 23.06 -2.03
CA ARG A 359 10.30 23.32 -2.29
C ARG A 359 9.98 24.81 -2.09
N ASP A 360 10.40 25.42 -0.98
CA ASP A 360 10.13 26.81 -0.66
C ASP A 360 10.75 27.77 -1.71
N ILE A 361 11.98 27.50 -2.11
CA ILE A 361 12.65 28.24 -3.20
C ILE A 361 11.87 28.09 -4.51
N GLY A 362 11.51 26.86 -4.88
CA GLY A 362 10.80 26.60 -6.13
C GLY A 362 9.44 27.30 -6.20
N GLU A 363 8.66 27.26 -5.13
CA GLU A 363 7.35 27.89 -5.04
C GLU A 363 7.46 29.43 -5.08
N ARG A 364 8.43 30.03 -4.38
CA ARG A 364 8.65 31.48 -4.37
C ARG A 364 9.17 32.05 -5.66
N LEU A 365 9.93 31.25 -6.42
CA LEU A 365 10.50 31.66 -7.69
C LEU A 365 9.60 31.30 -8.90
N ASP A 366 8.40 30.73 -8.65
CA ASP A 366 7.50 30.23 -9.71
C ASP A 366 8.21 29.26 -10.66
N ALA A 367 9.08 28.40 -10.11
CA ALA A 367 9.79 27.40 -10.87
C ALA A 367 8.82 26.45 -11.59
N LYS A 368 9.21 25.94 -12.75
CA LYS A 368 8.36 25.05 -13.55
C LYS A 368 8.37 23.61 -13.03
N ALA A 369 9.40 23.21 -12.30
CA ALA A 369 9.50 21.87 -11.69
C ALA A 369 10.52 21.84 -10.56
N LEU A 370 10.38 20.84 -9.68
CA LEU A 370 11.44 20.33 -8.81
C LEU A 370 12.03 19.08 -9.46
N VAL A 371 13.34 19.04 -9.62
CA VAL A 371 14.07 17.90 -10.20
C VAL A 371 14.94 17.28 -9.11
N ALA A 372 14.75 16.01 -8.80
CA ALA A 372 15.51 15.32 -7.77
C ALA A 372 16.32 14.17 -8.36
N PHE A 373 17.63 14.19 -8.17
CA PHE A 373 18.49 13.04 -8.41
C PHE A 373 18.50 12.13 -7.18
N THR A 374 18.29 10.84 -7.37
CA THR A 374 18.20 9.90 -6.27
C THR A 374 18.74 8.52 -6.60
N GLN A 375 19.44 7.91 -5.63
CA GLN A 375 19.91 6.52 -5.68
C GLN A 375 18.99 5.57 -4.89
N SER A 376 18.28 6.08 -3.88
CA SER A 376 17.43 5.28 -2.99
C SER A 376 15.96 5.71 -3.00
N GLY A 377 15.63 6.81 -3.68
CA GLY A 377 14.31 7.43 -3.64
C GLY A 377 14.06 8.32 -2.41
N ASP A 378 14.94 8.38 -1.42
CA ASP A 378 14.72 9.11 -0.16
C ASP A 378 14.48 10.62 -0.39
N THR A 379 15.29 11.27 -1.22
CA THR A 379 15.12 12.70 -1.55
C THR A 379 13.76 12.98 -2.16
N VAL A 380 13.32 12.10 -3.07
CA VAL A 380 12.02 12.23 -3.75
C VAL A 380 10.87 12.07 -2.76
N ARG A 381 10.91 11.06 -1.88
CA ARG A 381 9.88 10.87 -0.85
C ARG A 381 9.78 12.05 0.11
N ARG A 382 10.93 12.68 0.45
CA ARG A 382 10.96 13.90 1.27
C ARG A 382 10.35 15.11 0.60
N LEU A 383 10.46 15.24 -0.71
CA LEU A 383 9.77 16.26 -1.50
C LEU A 383 8.28 15.92 -1.69
N ALA A 384 7.96 14.68 -2.02
CA ALA A 384 6.60 14.22 -2.27
C ALA A 384 5.66 14.47 -1.08
N ARG A 385 6.12 14.21 0.16
CA ARG A 385 5.32 14.45 1.38
C ARG A 385 4.87 15.89 1.57
N LEU A 386 5.54 16.85 0.94
CA LEU A 386 5.22 18.28 1.08
C LEU A 386 4.02 18.70 0.23
N HIS A 387 3.56 17.84 -0.68
CA HIS A 387 2.42 18.10 -1.57
C HIS A 387 2.51 19.48 -2.28
N THR A 388 3.70 19.76 -2.82
CA THR A 388 3.93 21.01 -3.58
C THR A 388 3.07 21.06 -4.84
N PRO A 389 2.62 22.25 -5.27
CA PRO A 389 1.95 22.42 -6.56
C PRO A 389 2.87 22.23 -7.76
N LEU A 390 4.20 22.27 -7.56
CA LEU A 390 5.17 22.10 -8.63
C LEU A 390 5.26 20.63 -9.07
N PRO A 391 5.45 20.35 -10.38
CA PRO A 391 5.80 19.01 -10.84
C PRO A 391 7.05 18.49 -10.14
N LEU A 392 7.02 17.24 -9.70
CA LEU A 392 8.15 16.56 -9.06
C LEU A 392 8.70 15.50 -10.01
N LEU A 393 9.91 15.74 -10.51
CA LEU A 393 10.60 14.90 -11.49
C LEU A 393 11.78 14.20 -10.80
N ALA A 394 11.76 12.87 -10.79
CA ALA A 394 12.78 12.06 -10.18
C ALA A 394 13.70 11.46 -11.26
N PHE A 395 15.00 11.66 -11.10
CA PHE A 395 16.03 11.10 -11.97
C PHE A 395 16.83 10.06 -11.21
N THR A 396 16.88 8.84 -11.70
CA THR A 396 17.62 7.73 -11.09
C THR A 396 18.26 6.83 -12.14
N PRO A 397 19.47 6.31 -11.91
CA PRO A 397 20.07 5.31 -12.78
C PRO A 397 19.61 3.88 -12.48
N LEU A 398 18.80 3.66 -11.43
CA LEU A 398 18.42 2.35 -10.93
C LEU A 398 16.97 2.00 -11.33
N PRO A 399 16.76 0.96 -12.19
CA PRO A 399 15.42 0.54 -12.61
C PRO A 399 14.48 0.18 -11.46
N GLU A 400 14.98 -0.46 -10.40
CA GLU A 400 14.20 -0.81 -9.22
C GLU A 400 13.72 0.43 -8.46
N VAL A 401 14.55 1.47 -8.34
CA VAL A 401 14.17 2.74 -7.69
C VAL A 401 13.11 3.46 -8.53
N ARG A 402 13.25 3.44 -9.87
CA ARG A 402 12.23 3.97 -10.77
C ARG A 402 10.87 3.31 -10.51
N SER A 403 10.82 2.00 -10.42
CA SER A 403 9.60 1.24 -10.16
C SER A 403 9.05 1.50 -8.74
N GLN A 404 9.91 1.59 -7.74
CA GLN A 404 9.51 1.89 -6.34
C GLN A 404 8.94 3.30 -6.19
N LEU A 405 9.45 4.28 -6.91
CA LEU A 405 8.95 5.65 -6.86
C LEU A 405 7.57 5.81 -7.52
N ALA A 406 7.08 4.81 -8.25
CA ALA A 406 5.71 4.79 -8.74
C ALA A 406 4.65 4.84 -7.63
N LEU A 407 4.99 4.51 -6.38
CA LEU A 407 4.13 4.64 -5.21
C LEU A 407 4.16 6.04 -4.58
N SER A 408 5.15 6.87 -4.87
CA SER A 408 5.33 8.17 -4.23
C SER A 408 4.45 9.24 -4.87
N TRP A 409 3.73 9.99 -4.06
CA TRP A 409 2.82 11.05 -4.49
C TRP A 409 3.47 12.02 -5.48
N GLY A 410 2.78 12.36 -6.55
CA GLY A 410 3.14 13.41 -7.50
C GLY A 410 4.42 13.18 -8.30
N THR A 411 5.10 12.05 -8.10
CA THR A 411 6.39 11.77 -8.71
C THR A 411 6.25 11.24 -10.13
N GLU A 412 6.96 11.84 -11.06
CA GLU A 412 7.23 11.32 -12.40
C GLU A 412 8.71 10.92 -12.47
N THR A 413 9.00 9.68 -12.83
CA THR A 413 10.33 9.11 -12.67
C THR A 413 10.96 8.79 -14.02
N PHE A 414 12.21 9.19 -14.19
CA PHE A 414 13.03 8.99 -15.39
C PHE A 414 14.24 8.12 -15.07
N LEU A 415 14.45 7.10 -15.88
CA LEU A 415 15.70 6.35 -15.86
C LEU A 415 16.73 7.12 -16.67
N VAL A 416 17.86 7.42 -16.06
CA VAL A 416 18.95 8.20 -16.67
C VAL A 416 20.28 7.49 -16.47
N ASP A 417 21.27 7.82 -17.31
CA ASP A 417 22.61 7.28 -17.14
C ASP A 417 23.27 7.81 -15.84
N PRO A 418 24.13 7.01 -15.19
CA PRO A 418 24.92 7.51 -14.07
C PRO A 418 25.80 8.69 -14.47
N VAL A 419 25.89 9.69 -13.61
CA VAL A 419 26.74 10.86 -13.81
C VAL A 419 27.85 10.94 -12.75
N ALA A 420 28.99 11.47 -13.12
CA ALA A 420 30.14 11.62 -12.24
C ALA A 420 30.31 13.06 -11.70
N THR A 421 29.73 14.05 -12.38
CA THR A 421 29.87 15.47 -12.04
C THR A 421 28.51 16.18 -12.00
N THR A 422 28.46 17.32 -11.32
CA THR A 422 27.26 18.18 -11.26
C THR A 422 26.93 18.76 -12.65
N ASP A 423 27.93 19.10 -13.44
CA ASP A 423 27.72 19.63 -14.80
C ASP A 423 27.01 18.58 -15.70
N GLN A 424 27.38 17.32 -15.58
CA GLN A 424 26.68 16.24 -16.27
C GLN A 424 25.22 16.10 -15.78
N MET A 425 24.94 16.35 -14.51
CA MET A 425 23.55 16.39 -14.01
C MET A 425 22.76 17.50 -14.71
N PHE A 426 23.29 18.71 -14.77
CA PHE A 426 22.60 19.85 -15.36
C PHE A 426 22.33 19.61 -16.85
N PHE A 427 23.30 19.07 -17.58
CA PHE A 427 23.14 18.66 -18.96
C PHE A 427 22.04 17.60 -19.14
N GLN A 428 21.99 16.59 -18.27
CA GLN A 428 20.90 15.59 -18.30
C GLN A 428 19.53 16.21 -18.07
N VAL A 429 19.42 17.16 -17.13
CA VAL A 429 18.17 17.88 -16.86
C VAL A 429 17.73 18.63 -18.11
N ASP A 430 18.61 19.42 -18.72
CA ASP A 430 18.29 20.18 -19.94
C ASP A 430 17.81 19.26 -21.06
N HIS A 431 18.58 18.22 -21.36
CA HIS A 431 18.24 17.28 -22.41
C HIS A 431 16.89 16.58 -22.15
N ALA A 432 16.67 16.08 -20.92
CA ALA A 432 15.43 15.37 -20.57
C ALA A 432 14.22 16.31 -20.60
N LEU A 433 14.31 17.50 -20.01
CA LEU A 433 13.18 18.41 -19.94
C LEU A 433 12.79 19.00 -21.29
N LEU A 434 13.77 19.35 -22.12
CA LEU A 434 13.51 19.83 -23.48
C LEU A 434 12.88 18.72 -24.35
N SER A 435 13.35 17.48 -24.22
CA SER A 435 12.80 16.33 -24.98
C SER A 435 11.36 15.99 -24.63
N LEU A 436 10.90 16.32 -23.41
CA LEU A 436 9.51 16.14 -23.00
C LEU A 436 8.53 17.07 -23.74
N GLY A 437 9.00 18.15 -24.34
CA GLY A 437 8.15 19.13 -25.03
C GLY A 437 7.19 19.91 -24.12
N ARG A 438 7.36 19.84 -22.80
CA ARG A 438 6.56 20.54 -21.78
C ARG A 438 7.32 21.72 -21.15
N TYR A 439 8.61 21.80 -21.40
CA TYR A 439 9.51 22.81 -20.86
C TYR A 439 10.26 23.47 -22.00
N ASN A 440 10.62 24.75 -21.80
CA ASN A 440 11.28 25.56 -22.79
C ASN A 440 12.65 26.02 -22.29
N LYS A 441 13.52 26.38 -23.24
CA LYS A 441 14.79 27.07 -22.91
C LYS A 441 14.48 28.37 -22.15
N GLY A 442 15.19 28.57 -21.04
CA GLY A 442 14.98 29.72 -20.15
C GLY A 442 14.00 29.47 -19.00
N ASP A 443 13.22 28.37 -19.00
CA ASP A 443 12.37 28.00 -17.88
C ASP A 443 13.24 27.72 -16.65
N LEU A 444 12.74 28.18 -15.48
CA LEU A 444 13.42 27.98 -14.20
C LEU A 444 12.99 26.67 -13.54
N VAL A 445 13.94 25.88 -13.09
CA VAL A 445 13.71 24.66 -12.31
C VAL A 445 14.62 24.64 -11.08
N VAL A 446 14.25 23.87 -10.06
CA VAL A 446 15.09 23.68 -8.86
C VAL A 446 15.55 22.24 -8.82
N ILE A 447 16.86 22.05 -8.83
CA ILE A 447 17.51 20.73 -8.80
C ILE A 447 17.94 20.43 -7.37
N VAL A 448 17.60 19.22 -6.90
CA VAL A 448 17.99 18.70 -5.57
C VAL A 448 18.81 17.43 -5.77
N ALA A 449 20.00 17.40 -5.24
CA ALA A 449 20.93 16.30 -5.45
C ALA A 449 21.89 16.09 -4.29
N GLY A 450 22.63 14.99 -4.34
CA GLY A 450 23.86 14.79 -3.58
C GLY A 450 25.08 15.19 -4.41
N SER A 451 25.99 15.95 -3.83
CA SER A 451 27.28 16.25 -4.43
C SER A 451 28.39 15.72 -3.50
N PRO A 452 29.34 14.90 -3.99
CA PRO A 452 29.43 14.36 -5.36
C PRO A 452 28.30 13.39 -5.69
N PRO A 453 27.98 13.22 -7.00
CA PRO A 453 26.95 12.30 -7.46
C PRO A 453 27.23 10.84 -7.08
N GLY A 454 26.16 10.02 -7.00
CA GLY A 454 26.27 8.57 -6.81
C GLY A 454 26.37 8.10 -5.35
N THR A 455 26.49 9.01 -4.37
CA THR A 455 26.58 8.64 -2.95
C THR A 455 25.19 8.63 -2.29
N VAL A 456 24.76 7.47 -1.80
CA VAL A 456 23.49 7.33 -1.08
C VAL A 456 23.49 8.20 0.18
N GLY A 457 22.37 8.93 0.40
CA GLY A 457 22.19 9.76 1.58
C GLY A 457 22.99 11.08 1.61
N SER A 458 23.60 11.46 0.50
CA SER A 458 24.44 12.68 0.40
C SER A 458 23.67 13.95 0.08
N THR A 459 22.33 13.95 -0.01
CA THR A 459 21.54 15.15 -0.37
C THR A 459 22.03 16.40 0.37
N ASN A 460 22.67 17.30 -0.37
CA ASN A 460 23.38 18.48 0.16
C ASN A 460 23.40 19.67 -0.81
N LEU A 461 22.81 19.51 -2.02
CA LEU A 461 22.81 20.50 -3.08
C LEU A 461 21.39 20.93 -3.40
N ILE A 462 21.16 22.23 -3.46
CA ILE A 462 20.02 22.87 -4.13
C ILE A 462 20.61 23.79 -5.19
N HIS A 463 20.18 23.64 -6.43
CA HIS A 463 20.60 24.48 -7.53
C HIS A 463 19.39 25.05 -8.26
N VAL A 464 19.36 26.37 -8.39
CA VAL A 464 18.33 27.07 -9.19
C VAL A 464 18.85 27.16 -10.60
N HIS A 465 18.25 26.41 -11.51
CA HIS A 465 18.76 26.20 -12.88
C HIS A 465 17.80 26.78 -13.93
N ARG A 466 18.36 27.41 -14.96
CA ARG A 466 17.64 27.80 -16.16
C ARG A 466 17.93 26.82 -17.28
N ILE A 467 16.88 26.22 -17.82
CA ILE A 467 17.01 25.18 -18.87
C ILE A 467 17.73 25.78 -20.09
N GLY A 468 18.81 25.12 -20.51
CA GLY A 468 19.58 25.46 -21.70
C GLY A 468 20.41 26.74 -21.61
N GLU A 469 20.65 27.27 -20.41
CA GLU A 469 21.68 28.30 -20.18
C GLU A 469 22.95 27.58 -19.70
N GLU A 470 24.11 27.94 -20.29
CA GLU A 470 25.39 27.51 -19.77
C GLU A 470 25.66 28.28 -18.49
N ASP A 471 25.81 27.58 -17.37
CA ASP A 471 26.29 28.17 -16.11
C ASP A 471 27.76 28.61 -16.30
N HIS A 472 27.99 29.90 -16.34
CA HIS A 472 29.33 30.51 -16.45
C HIS A 472 30.02 30.57 -15.09
#